data_4553f30e1fc64de1c2ba208ea3e246e3
#
_entry.id   4553f30e1fc64de1c2ba208ea3e246e3
#
_cell.length_a   1.000
_cell.length_b   1.000
_cell.length_c   1.000
_cell.angle_alpha   90.00
_cell.angle_beta   90.00
_cell.angle_gamma   90.00
#
_symmetry.space_group_name_H-M   'P 1'
#
loop_
_entity.id
_entity.type
_entity.pdbx_description
1 polymer ?
#
loop_
_entity_poly.entity_id
_entity_poly.type
_entity_poly.pdbx_seq_one_letter_code
_entity_poly.pdbx_strand_id
1 'polypeptide(L)'
;SILLALLCIKGCRVIKLCSQKGSSLLTFNYYRAAAHANLPVSSEITGYTASAFAYLHSRTGEHAYLDAAIRTASFLTDTAWDSASHTFPFEPGSDRAYFFDLGIIARGLMAVYRATGDERYLSRARDAALSLGFDFLGDGCFYPVISVPMKEPLPEEPRWSRKPGCYQLKSALIWRQMGDEHADRMFQVALAMALATHETFLSDEPSMETRMDRLH
;
A
#
# COMPACT_ATOMS: atom_id res chain seq x y z
N SER A 1 25.00 -9.28 -10.43
CA SER A 1 24.99 -8.81 -9.03
C SER A 1 23.71 -8.06 -8.81
N ILE A 2 22.72 -8.70 -8.16
CA ILE A 2 21.45 -8.08 -7.81
C ILE A 2 21.73 -7.12 -6.64
N LEU A 3 21.52 -5.83 -6.87
CA LEU A 3 21.66 -4.78 -5.87
C LEU A 3 20.64 -5.04 -4.74
N LEU A 4 21.13 -5.47 -3.58
CA LEU A 4 20.34 -5.51 -2.35
C LEU A 4 20.09 -4.06 -1.91
N ALA A 5 18.96 -3.47 -2.26
CA ALA A 5 18.52 -2.23 -1.66
C ALA A 5 18.01 -2.53 -0.25
N LEU A 6 18.91 -2.44 0.73
CA LEU A 6 18.59 -2.51 2.16
C LEU A 6 17.94 -1.18 2.57
N LEU A 7 16.62 -1.10 2.56
CA LEU A 7 15.88 -0.07 3.28
C LEU A 7 15.80 -0.50 4.75
N CYS A 8 16.69 0.06 5.58
CA CYS A 8 16.69 -0.16 7.02
C CYS A 8 15.60 0.72 7.65
N ILE A 9 14.45 0.14 7.97
CA ILE A 9 13.44 0.78 8.82
C ILE A 9 13.80 0.46 10.27
N LYS A 10 13.87 1.48 11.11
CA LYS A 10 14.20 1.38 12.54
C LYS A 10 13.35 0.30 13.23
N GLY A 11 14.03 -0.74 13.72
CA GLY A 11 13.46 -1.80 14.53
C GLY A 11 13.49 -3.16 13.84
N CYS A 12 14.53 -3.98 14.04
CA CYS A 12 14.68 -5.44 13.81
C CYS A 12 13.96 -6.10 12.60
N ARG A 13 13.46 -5.36 11.64
CA ARG A 13 12.82 -5.84 10.42
C ARG A 13 13.64 -5.41 9.22
N VAL A 14 14.08 -6.36 8.43
CA VAL A 14 14.79 -6.15 7.17
C VAL A 14 13.86 -6.54 6.04
N ILE A 15 13.71 -5.67 5.05
CA ILE A 15 12.99 -6.02 3.82
C ILE A 15 13.90 -6.98 3.02
N LYS A 16 13.42 -8.17 2.75
CA LYS A 16 14.15 -9.18 2.01
C LYS A 16 13.48 -9.45 0.67
N LEU A 17 14.28 -9.38 -0.37
CA LEU A 17 13.88 -9.85 -1.69
C LEU A 17 13.70 -11.37 -1.64
N CYS A 18 12.49 -11.86 -1.90
CA CYS A 18 12.21 -13.26 -2.10
C CYS A 18 11.99 -13.54 -3.58
N SER A 19 12.95 -14.23 -4.19
CA SER A 19 12.72 -14.88 -5.47
C SER A 19 12.33 -16.33 -5.18
N GLN A 20 11.10 -16.70 -5.51
CA GLN A 20 10.72 -18.12 -5.48
C GLN A 20 11.43 -18.81 -6.64
N LYS A 21 12.13 -19.91 -6.36
CA LYS A 21 12.77 -20.73 -7.41
C LYS A 21 11.72 -21.16 -8.45
N GLY A 22 11.92 -20.76 -9.69
CA GLY A 22 11.04 -21.10 -10.81
C GLY A 22 9.86 -20.14 -11.04
N SER A 23 9.68 -19.11 -10.24
CA SER A 23 8.68 -18.05 -10.44
C SER A 23 9.31 -16.82 -11.08
N SER A 24 8.63 -16.24 -12.06
CA SER A 24 8.98 -14.93 -12.62
C SER A 24 8.58 -13.78 -11.68
N LEU A 25 7.83 -14.07 -10.61
CA LEU A 25 7.31 -13.09 -9.68
C LEU A 25 8.37 -12.61 -8.70
N LEU A 26 8.32 -11.32 -8.37
CA LEU A 26 9.17 -10.69 -7.39
C LEU A 26 8.31 -10.24 -6.22
N THR A 27 8.58 -10.75 -5.03
CA THR A 27 7.81 -10.47 -3.81
C THR A 27 8.71 -9.98 -2.71
N PHE A 28 8.13 -9.26 -1.75
CA PHE A 28 8.86 -8.70 -0.63
C PHE A 28 8.17 -9.06 0.67
N ASN A 29 8.98 -9.42 1.66
CA ASN A 29 8.51 -9.71 3.00
C ASN A 29 9.43 -9.07 4.04
N TYR A 30 8.92 -8.99 5.26
CA TYR A 30 9.76 -8.64 6.39
C TYR A 30 10.54 -9.88 6.87
N TYR A 31 11.79 -9.67 7.20
CA TYR A 31 12.60 -10.66 7.90
C TYR A 31 12.66 -10.34 9.39
N ARG A 32 12.26 -11.28 10.22
CA ARG A 32 12.34 -11.15 11.68
C ARG A 32 13.71 -11.65 12.13
N ALA A 33 14.65 -10.75 12.38
CA ALA A 33 16.02 -11.08 12.73
C ALA A 33 16.12 -11.93 14.02
N ALA A 34 15.35 -11.58 15.05
CA ALA A 34 15.34 -12.30 16.33
C ALA A 34 14.84 -13.76 16.21
N ALA A 35 14.01 -14.06 15.21
CA ALA A 35 13.48 -15.41 14.98
C ALA A 35 14.16 -16.11 13.81
N HIS A 36 15.12 -15.47 13.11
CA HIS A 36 15.75 -15.95 11.90
C HIS A 36 14.75 -16.44 10.83
N ALA A 37 13.58 -15.77 10.75
CA ALA A 37 12.47 -16.20 9.90
C ALA A 37 11.95 -15.08 8.99
N ASN A 38 11.57 -15.46 7.77
CA ASN A 38 10.78 -14.59 6.91
C ASN A 38 9.34 -14.54 7.43
N LEU A 39 8.75 -13.35 7.45
CA LEU A 39 7.31 -13.18 7.60
C LEU A 39 6.61 -13.48 6.26
N PRO A 40 5.28 -13.62 6.24
CA PRO A 40 4.52 -13.70 5.01
C PRO A 40 4.81 -12.54 4.06
N VAL A 41 4.50 -12.72 2.78
CA VAL A 41 4.70 -11.67 1.77
C VAL A 41 3.79 -10.49 2.08
N SER A 42 4.37 -9.30 2.16
CA SER A 42 3.65 -8.05 2.34
C SER A 42 3.24 -7.46 0.99
N SER A 43 1.93 -7.38 0.73
CA SER A 43 1.39 -6.73 -0.46
C SER A 43 1.72 -5.23 -0.49
N GLU A 44 1.66 -4.55 0.66
CA GLU A 44 2.02 -3.14 0.81
C GLU A 44 3.49 -2.87 0.42
N ILE A 45 4.43 -3.60 1.03
CA ILE A 45 5.87 -3.44 0.71
C ILE A 45 6.14 -3.73 -0.76
N THR A 46 5.42 -4.70 -1.33
CA THR A 46 5.50 -5.00 -2.76
C THR A 46 4.99 -3.82 -3.59
N GLY A 47 3.92 -3.12 -3.17
CA GLY A 47 3.43 -1.89 -3.78
C GLY A 47 4.44 -0.74 -3.75
N TYR A 48 5.07 -0.49 -2.61
CA TYR A 48 6.18 0.48 -2.52
C TYR A 48 7.32 0.14 -3.47
N THR A 49 7.67 -1.14 -3.53
CA THR A 49 8.79 -1.60 -4.36
C THR A 49 8.50 -1.45 -5.84
N ALA A 50 7.25 -1.69 -6.27
CA ALA A 50 6.81 -1.42 -7.64
C ALA A 50 7.02 0.05 -8.02
N SER A 51 6.60 0.98 -7.13
CA SER A 51 6.85 2.42 -7.32
C SER A 51 8.33 2.76 -7.38
N ALA A 52 9.14 2.18 -6.48
CA ALA A 52 10.58 2.47 -6.41
C ALA A 52 11.32 2.01 -7.68
N PHE A 53 11.04 0.81 -8.17
CA PHE A 53 11.66 0.31 -9.40
C PHE A 53 11.21 1.09 -10.64
N ALA A 54 9.91 1.43 -10.76
CA ALA A 54 9.44 2.29 -11.83
C ALA A 54 10.13 3.67 -11.81
N TYR A 55 10.32 4.25 -10.63
CA TYR A 55 11.06 5.50 -10.46
C TYR A 55 12.53 5.35 -10.86
N LEU A 56 13.24 4.29 -10.39
CA LEU A 56 14.63 4.06 -10.74
C LEU A 56 14.80 3.89 -12.24
N HIS A 57 13.90 3.14 -12.90
CA HIS A 57 13.90 3.03 -14.36
C HIS A 57 13.75 4.41 -15.01
N SER A 58 12.80 5.23 -14.58
CA SER A 58 12.57 6.57 -15.14
C SER A 58 13.78 7.51 -14.97
N ARG A 59 14.63 7.28 -13.97
CA ARG A 59 15.81 8.11 -13.67
C ARG A 59 17.08 7.61 -14.35
N THR A 60 17.22 6.31 -14.57
CA THR A 60 18.46 5.70 -15.07
C THR A 60 18.35 5.17 -16.50
N GLY A 61 17.12 4.88 -16.97
CA GLY A 61 16.89 4.18 -18.24
C GLY A 61 17.23 2.68 -18.19
N GLU A 62 17.67 2.15 -17.05
CA GLU A 62 18.07 0.75 -16.95
C GLU A 62 16.86 -0.20 -17.00
N HIS A 63 16.85 -1.10 -18.00
CA HIS A 63 15.77 -2.08 -18.19
C HIS A 63 15.63 -3.06 -17.04
N ALA A 64 16.70 -3.38 -16.32
CA ALA A 64 16.64 -4.27 -15.15
C ALA A 64 15.66 -3.78 -14.06
N TYR A 65 15.53 -2.45 -13.89
CA TYR A 65 14.55 -1.88 -12.98
C TYR A 65 13.12 -1.98 -13.52
N LEU A 66 12.93 -1.81 -14.84
CA LEU A 66 11.62 -2.01 -15.44
C LEU A 66 11.15 -3.46 -15.31
N ASP A 67 12.02 -4.42 -15.60
CA ASP A 67 11.74 -5.83 -15.44
C ASP A 67 11.38 -6.19 -13.98
N ALA A 68 12.09 -5.59 -13.01
CA ALA A 68 11.78 -5.77 -11.60
C ALA A 68 10.43 -5.16 -11.22
N ALA A 69 10.10 -3.96 -11.75
CA ALA A 69 8.79 -3.32 -11.55
C ALA A 69 7.65 -4.18 -12.11
N ILE A 70 7.81 -4.70 -13.33
CA ILE A 70 6.83 -5.59 -13.98
C ILE A 70 6.60 -6.85 -13.16
N ARG A 71 7.67 -7.54 -12.75
CA ARG A 71 7.52 -8.76 -11.93
C ARG A 71 6.83 -8.49 -10.60
N THR A 72 7.12 -7.35 -9.98
CA THR A 72 6.49 -6.93 -8.73
C THR A 72 5.00 -6.64 -8.93
N ALA A 73 4.65 -5.91 -9.99
CA ALA A 73 3.26 -5.59 -10.31
C ALA A 73 2.48 -6.84 -10.71
N SER A 74 3.09 -7.77 -11.44
CA SER A 74 2.46 -9.05 -11.80
C SER A 74 2.10 -9.89 -10.56
N PHE A 75 2.96 -9.92 -9.53
CA PHE A 75 2.57 -10.55 -8.26
C PHE A 75 1.33 -9.90 -7.66
N LEU A 76 1.26 -8.57 -7.65
CA LEU A 76 0.11 -7.85 -7.10
C LEU A 76 -1.18 -8.16 -7.90
N THR A 77 -1.12 -8.15 -9.23
CA THR A 77 -2.30 -8.39 -10.07
C THR A 77 -2.77 -9.83 -10.07
N ASP A 78 -1.83 -10.78 -10.08
CA ASP A 78 -2.11 -12.19 -10.40
C ASP A 78 -2.21 -13.06 -9.14
N THR A 79 -1.62 -12.60 -8.01
CA THR A 79 -1.52 -13.41 -6.78
C THR A 79 -2.09 -12.72 -5.56
N ALA A 80 -1.81 -11.42 -5.36
CA ALA A 80 -2.20 -10.73 -4.13
C ALA A 80 -3.65 -10.21 -4.17
N TRP A 81 -4.19 -9.96 -5.36
CA TRP A 81 -5.57 -9.53 -5.53
C TRP A 81 -6.55 -10.65 -5.19
N ASP A 82 -7.49 -10.38 -4.30
CA ASP A 82 -8.60 -11.28 -4.07
C ASP A 82 -9.78 -10.92 -4.98
N SER A 83 -10.00 -11.77 -6.00
CA SER A 83 -11.08 -11.57 -6.96
C SER A 83 -12.47 -11.84 -6.37
N ALA A 84 -12.58 -12.57 -5.27
CA ALA A 84 -13.86 -12.85 -4.63
C ALA A 84 -14.36 -11.64 -3.82
N SER A 85 -13.48 -10.98 -3.11
CA SER A 85 -13.79 -9.76 -2.34
C SER A 85 -13.48 -8.46 -3.07
N HIS A 86 -12.93 -8.52 -4.29
CA HIS A 86 -12.55 -7.34 -5.07
C HIS A 86 -11.72 -6.33 -4.26
N THR A 87 -10.67 -6.79 -3.58
CA THR A 87 -9.76 -5.95 -2.79
C THR A 87 -8.39 -6.62 -2.64
N PHE A 88 -7.42 -5.91 -2.03
CA PHE A 88 -6.16 -6.49 -1.58
C PHE A 88 -6.22 -6.77 -0.08
N PRO A 89 -6.24 -8.05 0.35
CA PRO A 89 -6.02 -8.40 1.74
C PRO A 89 -4.63 -7.95 2.21
N PHE A 90 -4.45 -7.79 3.52
CA PHE A 90 -3.17 -7.44 4.16
C PHE A 90 -2.00 -8.33 3.68
N GLU A 91 -2.28 -9.62 3.60
CA GLU A 91 -1.43 -10.67 3.02
C GLU A 91 -2.34 -11.59 2.20
N PRO A 92 -1.86 -12.29 1.18
CA PRO A 92 -2.67 -13.28 0.47
C PRO A 92 -3.35 -14.26 1.44
N GLY A 93 -4.69 -14.31 1.40
CA GLY A 93 -5.50 -15.14 2.30
C GLY A 93 -5.78 -14.55 3.70
N SER A 94 -5.41 -13.32 3.97
CA SER A 94 -5.76 -12.63 5.22
C SER A 94 -7.25 -12.29 5.28
N ASP A 95 -7.79 -12.27 6.51
CA ASP A 95 -9.17 -11.92 6.83
C ASP A 95 -9.44 -10.41 6.93
N ARG A 96 -8.47 -9.57 6.57
CA ARG A 96 -8.56 -8.11 6.69
C ARG A 96 -7.83 -7.38 5.58
N ALA A 97 -8.30 -6.17 5.28
CA ALA A 97 -7.65 -5.23 4.38
C ALA A 97 -7.46 -3.87 5.07
N TYR A 98 -6.38 -3.17 4.73
CA TYR A 98 -6.03 -1.87 5.28
C TYR A 98 -6.17 -0.78 4.22
N PHE A 99 -6.80 0.33 4.59
CA PHE A 99 -6.89 1.53 3.74
C PHE A 99 -5.52 1.99 3.25
N PHE A 100 -4.56 2.05 4.18
CA PHE A 100 -3.21 2.50 3.85
C PHE A 100 -2.55 1.62 2.80
N ASP A 101 -2.60 0.30 2.99
CA ASP A 101 -1.98 -0.67 2.10
C ASP A 101 -2.55 -0.62 0.68
N LEU A 102 -3.90 -0.57 0.57
CA LEU A 102 -4.57 -0.48 -0.72
C LEU A 102 -4.10 0.72 -1.53
N GLY A 103 -4.05 1.90 -0.91
CA GLY A 103 -3.63 3.11 -1.60
C GLY A 103 -2.18 3.04 -2.06
N ILE A 104 -1.29 2.46 -1.26
CA ILE A 104 0.12 2.26 -1.63
C ILE A 104 0.24 1.26 -2.79
N ILE A 105 -0.49 0.15 -2.75
CA ILE A 105 -0.50 -0.86 -3.83
C ILE A 105 -1.01 -0.23 -5.13
N ALA A 106 -2.16 0.46 -5.09
CA ALA A 106 -2.75 1.11 -6.25
C ALA A 106 -1.78 2.12 -6.90
N ARG A 107 -1.06 2.92 -6.08
CA ARG A 107 -0.03 3.85 -6.58
C ARG A 107 1.16 3.13 -7.19
N GLY A 108 1.56 1.99 -6.63
CA GLY A 108 2.60 1.13 -7.20
C GLY A 108 2.22 0.63 -8.59
N LEU A 109 1.01 0.09 -8.73
CA LEU A 109 0.46 -0.37 -10.00
C LEU A 109 0.34 0.77 -11.03
N MET A 110 -0.13 1.95 -10.61
CA MET A 110 -0.19 3.15 -11.46
C MET A 110 1.20 3.59 -11.95
N ALA A 111 2.23 3.49 -11.09
CA ALA A 111 3.60 3.83 -11.49
C ALA A 111 4.13 2.85 -12.56
N VAL A 112 3.83 1.56 -12.43
CA VAL A 112 4.23 0.56 -13.43
C VAL A 112 3.43 0.71 -14.72
N TYR A 113 2.13 1.01 -14.65
CA TYR A 113 1.34 1.37 -15.84
C TYR A 113 1.97 2.51 -16.61
N ARG A 114 2.35 3.60 -15.94
CA ARG A 114 2.99 4.76 -16.60
C ARG A 114 4.33 4.43 -17.24
N ALA A 115 5.05 3.44 -16.70
CA ALA A 115 6.33 3.02 -17.25
C ALA A 115 6.19 2.04 -18.43
N THR A 116 5.08 1.27 -18.49
CA THR A 116 4.91 0.17 -19.45
C THR A 116 3.81 0.40 -20.48
N GLY A 117 2.78 1.19 -20.15
CA GLY A 117 1.53 1.29 -20.92
C GLY A 117 0.62 0.05 -20.79
N ASP A 118 0.92 -0.91 -19.92
CA ASP A 118 0.14 -2.13 -19.78
C ASP A 118 -1.14 -1.87 -18.97
N GLU A 119 -2.28 -1.89 -19.66
CA GLU A 119 -3.61 -1.60 -19.13
C GLU A 119 -4.05 -2.53 -17.98
N ARG A 120 -3.46 -3.71 -17.82
CA ARG A 120 -3.76 -4.61 -16.70
C ARG A 120 -3.44 -3.95 -15.37
N TYR A 121 -2.34 -3.19 -15.30
CA TYR A 121 -1.94 -2.47 -14.08
C TYR A 121 -2.84 -1.28 -13.79
N LEU A 122 -3.27 -0.55 -14.85
CA LEU A 122 -4.23 0.54 -14.69
C LEU A 122 -5.59 0.03 -14.21
N SER A 123 -6.10 -1.04 -14.83
CA SER A 123 -7.37 -1.65 -14.43
C SER A 123 -7.33 -2.05 -12.95
N ARG A 124 -6.28 -2.75 -12.53
CA ARG A 124 -6.14 -3.19 -11.14
C ARG A 124 -5.94 -2.03 -10.16
N ALA A 125 -5.24 -0.97 -10.57
CA ALA A 125 -5.10 0.24 -9.77
C ALA A 125 -6.46 0.95 -9.58
N ARG A 126 -7.31 0.98 -10.63
CA ARG A 126 -8.67 1.50 -10.55
C ARG A 126 -9.56 0.66 -9.64
N ASP A 127 -9.53 -0.66 -9.76
CA ASP A 127 -10.28 -1.56 -8.89
C ASP A 127 -9.92 -1.33 -7.42
N ALA A 128 -8.64 -1.21 -7.11
CA ALA A 128 -8.17 -0.90 -5.76
C ALA A 128 -8.61 0.49 -5.27
N ALA A 129 -8.58 1.51 -6.14
CA ALA A 129 -9.04 2.86 -5.80
C ALA A 129 -10.56 2.90 -5.59
N LEU A 130 -11.34 2.10 -6.31
CA LEU A 130 -12.78 1.94 -6.09
C LEU A 130 -13.06 1.24 -4.76
N SER A 131 -12.40 0.12 -4.47
CA SER A 131 -12.51 -0.54 -3.17
C SER A 131 -12.18 0.42 -2.02
N LEU A 132 -11.10 1.20 -2.16
CA LEU A 132 -10.70 2.21 -1.18
C LEU A 132 -11.80 3.26 -0.91
N GLY A 133 -12.51 3.70 -1.95
CA GLY A 133 -13.56 4.73 -1.85
C GLY A 133 -14.92 4.20 -1.42
N PHE A 134 -15.25 2.95 -1.70
CA PHE A 134 -16.56 2.38 -1.38
C PHE A 134 -16.53 1.53 -0.11
N ASP A 135 -15.52 0.69 0.05
CA ASP A 135 -15.51 -0.29 1.12
C ASP A 135 -15.05 0.29 2.46
N PHE A 136 -14.23 1.34 2.42
CA PHE A 136 -13.68 1.98 3.63
C PHE A 136 -14.41 3.27 4.03
N LEU A 137 -15.36 3.75 3.23
CA LEU A 137 -16.07 5.00 3.52
C LEU A 137 -17.05 4.82 4.70
N GLY A 138 -16.89 5.67 5.70
CA GLY A 138 -17.83 5.84 6.82
C GLY A 138 -18.44 7.23 6.83
N ASP A 139 -19.02 7.61 7.96
CA ASP A 139 -19.65 8.92 8.16
C ASP A 139 -18.56 10.02 8.25
N GLY A 140 -18.19 10.58 7.09
CA GLY A 140 -17.21 11.66 7.00
C GLY A 140 -15.77 11.26 7.24
N CYS A 141 -15.46 9.97 7.31
CA CYS A 141 -14.10 9.46 7.48
C CYS A 141 -13.90 8.15 6.69
N PHE A 142 -12.66 7.69 6.61
CA PHE A 142 -12.35 6.37 6.11
C PHE A 142 -11.91 5.47 7.25
N TYR A 143 -12.53 4.30 7.35
CA TYR A 143 -12.10 3.27 8.28
C TYR A 143 -10.66 2.84 7.95
N PRO A 144 -9.80 2.65 8.94
CA PRO A 144 -8.42 2.22 8.69
C PRO A 144 -8.32 0.76 8.25
N VAL A 145 -9.25 -0.09 8.70
CA VAL A 145 -9.24 -1.54 8.46
C VAL A 145 -10.66 -2.07 8.33
N ILE A 146 -10.84 -2.97 7.38
CA ILE A 146 -12.09 -3.71 7.19
C ILE A 146 -11.81 -5.22 7.22
N SER A 147 -12.84 -6.00 7.53
CA SER A 147 -12.83 -7.46 7.38
C SER A 147 -12.89 -7.87 5.90
N VAL A 148 -12.40 -9.06 5.58
CA VAL A 148 -12.51 -9.69 4.25
C VAL A 148 -13.06 -11.09 4.46
N PRO A 149 -14.10 -11.52 3.73
CA PRO A 149 -14.72 -10.86 2.57
C PRO A 149 -15.88 -9.90 2.90
N MET A 150 -16.32 -9.81 4.16
CA MET A 150 -17.54 -9.10 4.55
C MET A 150 -17.48 -7.60 4.36
N LYS A 151 -16.28 -7.00 4.31
CA LYS A 151 -16.03 -5.56 4.16
C LYS A 151 -16.63 -4.69 5.28
N GLU A 152 -16.75 -5.27 6.47
CA GLU A 152 -17.22 -4.58 7.66
C GLU A 152 -16.07 -3.88 8.37
N PRO A 153 -16.26 -2.66 8.90
CA PRO A 153 -15.26 -1.98 9.69
C PRO A 153 -14.83 -2.82 10.90
N LEU A 154 -13.52 -2.93 11.11
CA LEU A 154 -12.99 -3.57 12.31
C LEU A 154 -12.84 -2.56 13.44
N PRO A 155 -12.97 -3.00 14.71
CA PRO A 155 -12.81 -2.12 15.86
C PRO A 155 -11.45 -1.41 15.85
N GLU A 156 -11.45 -0.16 16.32
CA GLU A 156 -10.22 0.58 16.54
C GLU A 156 -9.37 -0.08 17.65
N GLU A 157 -8.07 -0.04 17.47
CA GLU A 157 -7.10 -0.50 18.45
C GLU A 157 -6.09 0.63 18.75
N PRO A 158 -5.40 0.60 19.89
CA PRO A 158 -4.40 1.62 20.21
C PRO A 158 -3.11 1.45 19.37
N ARG A 159 -3.27 1.46 18.05
CA ARG A 159 -2.18 1.44 17.06
C ARG A 159 -2.48 2.46 15.98
N TRP A 160 -1.46 3.15 15.51
CA TRP A 160 -1.62 4.19 14.49
C TRP A 160 -2.37 3.69 13.24
N SER A 161 -2.08 2.48 12.77
CA SER A 161 -2.71 1.91 11.57
C SER A 161 -4.14 1.36 11.80
N ARG A 162 -4.66 1.45 13.03
CA ARG A 162 -5.96 0.94 13.44
C ARG A 162 -6.93 2.04 13.90
N LYS A 163 -6.54 3.30 13.75
CA LYS A 163 -7.36 4.49 14.02
C LYS A 163 -7.38 5.36 12.77
N PRO A 164 -8.51 6.01 12.45
CA PRO A 164 -8.53 7.04 11.42
C PRO A 164 -7.51 8.15 11.74
N GLY A 165 -6.80 8.63 10.73
CA GLY A 165 -5.79 9.65 10.96
C GLY A 165 -5.24 10.28 9.68
N CYS A 166 -4.48 11.35 9.84
CA CYS A 166 -3.93 12.13 8.72
C CYS A 166 -3.00 11.32 7.80
N TYR A 167 -2.41 10.23 8.28
CA TYR A 167 -1.57 9.32 7.50
C TYR A 167 -2.30 8.70 6.31
N GLN A 168 -3.63 8.56 6.39
CA GLN A 168 -4.46 8.00 5.31
C GLN A 168 -4.45 8.89 4.07
N LEU A 169 -4.17 10.19 4.20
CA LEU A 169 -4.07 11.12 3.07
C LEU A 169 -2.98 10.70 2.07
N LYS A 170 -1.89 10.10 2.54
CA LYS A 170 -0.83 9.57 1.67
C LYS A 170 -1.35 8.50 0.70
N SER A 171 -2.22 7.62 1.17
CA SER A 171 -2.86 6.58 0.36
C SER A 171 -3.93 7.17 -0.55
N ALA A 172 -4.69 8.15 -0.08
CA ALA A 172 -5.71 8.86 -0.84
C ALA A 172 -5.15 9.62 -2.07
N LEU A 173 -3.85 9.85 -2.14
CA LEU A 173 -3.20 10.43 -3.32
C LEU A 173 -3.40 9.60 -4.61
N ILE A 174 -3.82 8.35 -4.53
CA ILE A 174 -4.21 7.56 -5.71
C ILE A 174 -5.36 8.24 -6.46
N TRP A 175 -6.35 8.79 -5.75
CA TRP A 175 -7.49 9.45 -6.38
C TRP A 175 -7.08 10.68 -7.19
N ARG A 176 -6.07 11.45 -6.72
CA ARG A 176 -5.50 12.56 -7.52
C ARG A 176 -4.83 12.07 -8.81
N GLN A 177 -4.44 10.82 -8.88
CA GLN A 177 -3.83 10.22 -10.06
C GLN A 177 -4.85 9.62 -11.02
N MET A 178 -6.08 9.33 -10.57
CA MET A 178 -7.19 8.87 -11.41
C MET A 178 -7.79 9.99 -12.24
N GLY A 179 -7.96 11.18 -11.67
CA GLY A 179 -8.36 12.40 -12.38
C GLY A 179 -9.82 12.45 -12.83
N ASP A 180 -10.68 11.64 -12.23
CA ASP A 180 -12.12 11.72 -12.45
C ASP A 180 -12.85 12.39 -11.27
N GLU A 181 -14.11 12.81 -11.51
CA GLU A 181 -14.91 13.56 -10.53
C GLU A 181 -15.18 12.76 -9.24
N HIS A 182 -15.40 11.45 -9.33
CA HIS A 182 -15.61 10.60 -8.15
C HIS A 182 -14.33 10.53 -7.32
N ALA A 183 -13.20 10.31 -7.94
CA ALA A 183 -11.90 10.29 -7.28
C ALA A 183 -11.58 11.63 -6.61
N ASP A 184 -11.91 12.76 -7.25
CA ASP A 184 -11.73 14.08 -6.64
C ASP A 184 -12.59 14.24 -5.39
N ARG A 185 -13.86 13.80 -5.40
CA ARG A 185 -14.71 13.82 -4.21
C ARG A 185 -14.13 12.98 -3.07
N MET A 186 -13.69 11.76 -3.36
CA MET A 186 -13.08 10.88 -2.34
C MET A 186 -11.81 11.50 -1.76
N PHE A 187 -10.99 12.12 -2.60
CA PHE A 187 -9.80 12.84 -2.12
C PHE A 187 -10.17 14.00 -1.19
N GLN A 188 -11.22 14.78 -1.49
CA GLN A 188 -11.66 15.87 -0.62
C GLN A 188 -12.14 15.38 0.76
N VAL A 189 -12.82 14.23 0.82
CA VAL A 189 -13.18 13.58 2.10
C VAL A 189 -11.93 13.23 2.90
N ALA A 190 -10.94 12.60 2.26
CA ALA A 190 -9.69 12.25 2.92
C ALA A 190 -8.90 13.47 3.39
N LEU A 191 -8.89 14.55 2.59
CA LEU A 191 -8.25 15.81 2.96
C LEU A 191 -8.95 16.46 4.15
N ALA A 192 -10.28 16.54 4.15
CA ALA A 192 -11.04 17.08 5.25
C ALA A 192 -10.79 16.29 6.56
N MET A 193 -10.80 14.96 6.49
CA MET A 193 -10.46 14.10 7.62
C MET A 193 -9.03 14.34 8.12
N ALA A 194 -8.07 14.45 7.21
CA ALA A 194 -6.67 14.69 7.57
C ALA A 194 -6.50 16.04 8.27
N LEU A 195 -7.17 17.08 7.80
CA LEU A 195 -7.15 18.40 8.44
C LEU A 195 -7.82 18.38 9.80
N ALA A 196 -8.93 17.67 9.96
CA ALA A 196 -9.65 17.56 11.24
C ALA A 196 -8.85 16.78 12.30
N THR A 197 -8.04 15.80 11.88
CA THR A 197 -7.25 14.95 12.79
C THR A 197 -5.81 15.45 12.99
N HIS A 198 -5.34 16.38 12.17
CA HIS A 198 -3.94 16.84 12.16
C HIS A 198 -3.49 17.40 13.51
N GLU A 199 -4.31 18.23 14.17
CA GLU A 199 -3.97 18.85 15.44
C GLU A 199 -3.77 17.85 16.57
N THR A 200 -4.48 16.71 16.52
CA THR A 200 -4.33 15.62 17.50
C THR A 200 -2.90 15.08 17.54
N PHE A 201 -2.16 15.18 16.44
CA PHE A 201 -0.80 14.69 16.30
C PHE A 201 0.27 15.75 16.63
N LEU A 202 -0.13 16.97 16.94
CA LEU A 202 0.76 18.08 17.31
C LEU A 202 0.89 18.26 18.82
N SER A 203 0.45 17.32 19.65
CA SER A 203 0.54 17.40 21.09
C SER A 203 1.99 17.50 21.56
N ASP A 204 2.23 18.21 22.68
CA ASP A 204 3.57 18.41 23.26
C ASP A 204 4.15 17.08 23.79
N GLU A 205 3.30 16.13 24.17
CA GLU A 205 3.67 14.78 24.58
C GLU A 205 3.10 13.73 23.60
N PRO A 206 3.73 13.55 22.44
CA PRO A 206 3.24 12.63 21.45
C PRO A 206 3.41 11.18 21.91
N SER A 207 2.33 10.40 21.87
CA SER A 207 2.38 8.94 22.01
C SER A 207 3.22 8.31 20.88
N MET A 208 3.48 7.01 20.96
CA MET A 208 4.15 6.30 19.88
C MET A 208 3.33 6.38 18.58
N GLU A 209 2.00 6.30 18.68
CA GLU A 209 1.08 6.46 17.56
C GLU A 209 1.21 7.82 16.90
N THR A 210 1.23 8.89 17.69
CA THR A 210 1.40 10.26 17.19
C THR A 210 2.73 10.44 16.47
N ARG A 211 3.79 9.84 16.97
CA ARG A 211 5.12 9.87 16.32
C ARG A 211 5.10 9.16 14.97
N MET A 212 4.41 8.03 14.86
CA MET A 212 4.29 7.30 13.60
C MET A 212 3.51 8.09 12.56
N ASP A 213 2.41 8.73 12.96
CA ASP A 213 1.62 9.57 12.06
C ASP A 213 2.39 10.78 11.53
N ARG A 214 3.27 11.37 12.34
CA ARG A 214 4.14 12.48 11.88
C ARG A 214 5.22 12.03 10.88
N LEU A 215 5.58 10.75 10.89
CA LEU A 215 6.58 10.20 9.98
C LEU A 215 5.98 9.78 8.63
N HIS A 216 4.68 9.63 8.54
CA HIS A 216 3.94 9.25 7.32
C HIS A 216 3.29 10.44 6.64
#